data_83bc5df76d23749b44944d6ac626c9b0
#
_entry.id   83bc5df76d23749b44944d6ac626c9b0
#
_cell.length_a   1.000
_cell.length_b   1.000
_cell.length_c   1.000
_cell.angle_alpha   90.00
_cell.angle_beta   90.00
_cell.angle_gamma   90.00
#
_symmetry.space_group_name_H-M   'P 1'
#
loop_
_entity.id
_entity.type
_entity.pdbx_description
1 polymer ?
#
loop_
_entity_poly.entity_id
_entity_poly.type
_entity_poly.pdbx_seq_one_letter_code
_entity_poly.pdbx_strand_id
1 'polypeptide(L)'
;MRWVDCFAYSNRIRWLDPIYKVGFSLSVLTVCLIVDQPLFSLGLMGAVLLLAIFWAGLPAGFFIKLLTVEAGFLVIGVASIAISISTTSTLGSAAIGPFWVSVTPSTLYLAFKLFMRSLGCTSAMNFLALTTPMVDLIELGRRFHIPDLLIDLMSLIYRFTFTLLDCLDQMVLAQEIRLGFNGFKTSLHSAAQIGANLFIEAYRKSQKLEIALEGRGWEGSLHVLPQEYQHLQWPWEHSTPQD
;
A
#
# COMPACT_ATOMS: atom_id res chain seq x y z
N MET A 1 7.52 2.99 6.41
CA MET A 1 7.65 1.87 5.46
C MET A 1 8.24 0.62 6.12
N ARG A 2 9.33 0.69 6.85
CA ARG A 2 9.96 -0.48 7.54
C ARG A 2 8.99 -1.32 8.39
N TRP A 3 8.01 -0.71 9.06
CA TRP A 3 7.05 -1.41 9.92
C TRP A 3 6.07 -2.30 9.15
N VAL A 4 5.56 -1.85 8.01
CA VAL A 4 4.61 -2.60 7.17
C VAL A 4 5.30 -3.83 6.60
N ASP A 5 6.50 -3.67 6.03
CA ASP A 5 7.29 -4.79 5.52
C ASP A 5 7.65 -5.79 6.63
N CYS A 6 8.02 -5.30 7.83
CA CYS A 6 8.33 -6.16 8.97
C CYS A 6 7.14 -7.09 9.30
N PHE A 7 5.91 -6.57 9.29
CA PHE A 7 4.71 -7.37 9.51
C PHE A 7 4.44 -8.34 8.36
N ALA A 8 4.66 -7.93 7.10
CA ALA A 8 4.51 -8.81 5.95
C ALA A 8 5.49 -9.99 5.99
N TYR A 9 6.71 -9.79 6.50
CA TYR A 9 7.70 -10.86 6.68
C TYR A 9 7.48 -11.75 7.91
N SER A 10 6.90 -11.22 8.99
CA SER A 10 6.64 -11.96 10.24
C SER A 10 5.30 -12.66 10.30
N ASN A 11 4.51 -12.59 9.24
CA ASN A 11 3.16 -13.09 9.15
C ASN A 11 3.10 -14.63 9.10
N ARG A 12 2.09 -15.22 9.75
CA ARG A 12 1.84 -16.66 9.80
C ARG A 12 1.51 -17.26 8.42
N ILE A 13 0.93 -16.46 7.50
CA ILE A 13 0.54 -16.88 6.15
C ILE A 13 1.63 -16.62 5.11
N ARG A 14 2.85 -16.28 5.51
CA ARG A 14 3.94 -15.96 4.58
C ARG A 14 4.18 -17.07 3.54
N TRP A 15 4.08 -18.32 3.97
CA TRP A 15 4.36 -19.49 3.13
C TRP A 15 3.27 -19.82 2.11
N LEU A 16 2.10 -19.19 2.23
CA LEU A 16 1.01 -19.37 1.28
C LEU A 16 1.33 -18.65 -0.03
N ASP A 17 1.00 -19.31 -1.15
CA ASP A 17 1.23 -18.78 -2.50
C ASP A 17 0.62 -17.36 -2.68
N PRO A 18 1.39 -16.37 -3.13
CA PRO A 18 0.93 -14.99 -3.26
C PRO A 18 -0.27 -14.83 -4.22
N ILE A 19 -0.46 -15.76 -5.18
CA ILE A 19 -1.61 -15.78 -6.09
C ILE A 19 -2.93 -15.78 -5.33
N TYR A 20 -3.06 -16.64 -4.29
CA TYR A 20 -4.30 -16.74 -3.51
C TYR A 20 -4.58 -15.49 -2.69
N LYS A 21 -3.55 -14.85 -2.12
CA LYS A 21 -3.68 -13.62 -1.33
C LYS A 21 -4.10 -12.44 -2.20
N VAL A 22 -3.43 -12.28 -3.35
CA VAL A 22 -3.74 -11.23 -4.32
C VAL A 22 -5.12 -11.46 -4.94
N GLY A 23 -5.43 -12.70 -5.36
CA GLY A 23 -6.73 -13.09 -5.91
C GLY A 23 -7.87 -12.83 -4.92
N PHE A 24 -7.70 -13.20 -3.66
CA PHE A 24 -8.67 -12.94 -2.59
C PHE A 24 -8.87 -11.42 -2.39
N SER A 25 -7.79 -10.67 -2.20
CA SER A 25 -7.89 -9.23 -1.98
C SER A 25 -8.53 -8.50 -3.17
N LEU A 26 -8.16 -8.89 -4.41
CA LEU A 26 -8.72 -8.32 -5.62
C LEU A 26 -10.22 -8.68 -5.79
N SER A 27 -10.61 -9.92 -5.47
CA SER A 27 -12.01 -10.33 -5.50
C SER A 27 -12.85 -9.56 -4.48
N VAL A 28 -12.37 -9.41 -3.25
CA VAL A 28 -13.02 -8.61 -2.22
C VAL A 28 -13.18 -7.16 -2.66
N LEU A 29 -12.13 -6.58 -3.23
CA LEU A 29 -12.15 -5.20 -3.76
C LEU A 29 -13.18 -5.07 -4.89
N THR A 30 -13.18 -5.99 -5.86
CA THR A 30 -14.12 -5.99 -6.99
C THR A 30 -15.56 -6.14 -6.53
N VAL A 31 -15.83 -7.07 -5.61
CA VAL A 31 -17.16 -7.28 -5.04
C VAL A 31 -17.62 -6.03 -4.28
N CYS A 32 -16.74 -5.39 -3.50
CA CYS A 32 -17.06 -4.15 -2.79
C CYS A 32 -17.37 -2.99 -3.76
N LEU A 33 -16.76 -2.98 -4.93
CA LEU A 33 -17.03 -1.98 -5.97
C LEU A 33 -18.35 -2.23 -6.71
N ILE A 34 -18.74 -3.49 -6.92
CA ILE A 34 -19.97 -3.86 -7.65
C ILE A 34 -21.19 -3.75 -6.75
N VAL A 35 -21.08 -4.23 -5.49
CA VAL A 35 -22.22 -4.23 -4.56
C VAL A 35 -22.37 -2.87 -3.91
N ASP A 36 -23.42 -2.19 -4.29
CA ASP A 36 -23.70 -0.78 -3.99
C ASP A 36 -24.47 -0.60 -2.67
N GLN A 37 -24.27 -1.51 -1.68
CA GLN A 37 -24.94 -1.49 -0.39
C GLN A 37 -23.96 -1.22 0.77
N PRO A 38 -24.19 -0.21 1.64
CA PRO A 38 -23.26 0.16 2.71
C PRO A 38 -23.12 -0.92 3.80
N LEU A 39 -24.20 -1.65 4.11
CA LEU A 39 -24.16 -2.76 5.07
C LEU A 39 -23.27 -3.92 4.59
N PHE A 40 -23.31 -4.21 3.31
CA PHE A 40 -22.49 -5.25 2.71
C PHE A 40 -21.00 -4.90 2.77
N SER A 41 -20.64 -3.65 2.46
CA SER A 41 -19.26 -3.16 2.57
C SER A 41 -18.74 -3.22 4.01
N LEU A 42 -19.59 -2.91 4.99
CA LEU A 42 -19.25 -3.04 6.40
C LEU A 42 -19.03 -4.51 6.81
N GLY A 43 -19.91 -5.41 6.37
CA GLY A 43 -19.76 -6.85 6.60
C GLY A 43 -18.48 -7.42 5.98
N LEU A 44 -18.16 -6.98 4.77
CA LEU A 44 -16.95 -7.39 4.06
C LEU A 44 -15.68 -6.88 4.75
N MET A 45 -15.68 -5.62 5.21
CA MET A 45 -14.60 -5.05 6.04
C MET A 45 -14.40 -5.88 7.32
N GLY A 46 -15.49 -6.21 8.02
CA GLY A 46 -15.45 -7.08 9.22
C GLY A 46 -14.87 -8.46 8.92
N ALA A 47 -15.27 -9.08 7.81
CA ALA A 47 -14.75 -10.38 7.38
C ALA A 47 -13.24 -10.33 7.08
N VAL A 48 -12.79 -9.32 6.36
CA VAL A 48 -11.35 -9.11 6.07
C VAL A 48 -10.57 -8.89 7.36
N LEU A 49 -11.09 -8.10 8.30
CA LEU A 49 -10.47 -7.84 9.59
C LEU A 49 -10.36 -9.13 10.42
N LEU A 50 -11.41 -9.95 10.47
CA LEU A 50 -11.38 -11.23 11.16
C LEU A 50 -10.36 -12.18 10.52
N LEU A 51 -10.31 -12.27 9.20
CA LEU A 51 -9.30 -13.08 8.48
C LEU A 51 -7.87 -12.58 8.75
N ALA A 52 -7.66 -11.26 8.78
CA ALA A 52 -6.35 -10.66 9.09
C ALA A 52 -5.89 -11.00 10.51
N ILE A 53 -6.80 -11.02 11.49
CA ILE A 53 -6.45 -11.31 12.89
C ILE A 53 -6.28 -12.80 13.11
N PHE A 54 -7.28 -13.62 12.73
CA PHE A 54 -7.29 -15.05 13.06
C PHE A 54 -6.38 -15.87 12.16
N TRP A 55 -6.32 -15.58 10.89
CA TRP A 55 -5.55 -16.36 9.92
C TRP A 55 -4.15 -15.81 9.69
N ALA A 56 -4.02 -14.49 9.50
CA ALA A 56 -2.73 -13.87 9.30
C ALA A 56 -1.95 -13.64 10.60
N GLY A 57 -2.63 -13.67 11.78
CA GLY A 57 -1.98 -13.44 13.07
C GLY A 57 -1.49 -12.00 13.26
N LEU A 58 -2.09 -11.05 12.51
CA LEU A 58 -1.73 -9.64 12.61
C LEU A 58 -2.26 -9.06 13.94
N PRO A 59 -1.49 -8.17 14.61
CA PRO A 59 -1.97 -7.52 15.82
C PRO A 59 -3.17 -6.60 15.46
N ALA A 60 -4.34 -6.93 16.02
CA ALA A 60 -5.59 -6.21 15.77
C ALA A 60 -5.45 -4.69 15.97
N GLY A 61 -4.70 -4.28 17.00
CA GLY A 61 -4.46 -2.87 17.30
C GLY A 61 -3.74 -2.11 16.17
N PHE A 62 -2.82 -2.76 15.46
CA PHE A 62 -2.13 -2.14 14.34
C PHE A 62 -3.04 -1.99 13.11
N PHE A 63 -3.81 -3.02 12.79
CA PHE A 63 -4.75 -2.98 11.66
C PHE A 63 -5.87 -1.94 11.89
N ILE A 64 -6.43 -1.90 13.10
CA ILE A 64 -7.45 -0.90 13.47
C ILE A 64 -6.86 0.51 13.47
N LYS A 65 -5.64 0.71 13.96
CA LYS A 65 -4.96 2.01 13.94
C LYS A 65 -4.77 2.51 12.50
N LEU A 66 -4.40 1.61 11.57
CA LEU A 66 -4.25 1.95 10.16
C LEU A 66 -5.60 2.39 9.57
N LEU A 67 -6.64 1.59 9.76
CA LEU A 67 -8.01 1.94 9.32
C LEU A 67 -8.52 3.24 9.94
N THR A 68 -8.18 3.54 11.20
CA THR A 68 -8.61 4.79 11.86
C THR A 68 -7.96 6.03 11.23
N VAL A 69 -6.67 5.94 10.88
CA VAL A 69 -5.96 7.03 10.19
C VAL A 69 -6.57 7.29 8.80
N GLU A 70 -6.86 6.21 8.08
CA GLU A 70 -7.50 6.28 6.76
C GLU A 70 -8.93 6.80 6.85
N ALA A 71 -9.71 6.33 7.83
CA ALA A 71 -11.06 6.82 8.08
C ALA A 71 -11.07 8.32 8.39
N GLY A 72 -10.11 8.83 9.16
CA GLY A 72 -9.97 10.25 9.42
C GLY A 72 -9.78 11.08 8.15
N PHE A 73 -8.95 10.61 7.22
CA PHE A 73 -8.78 11.23 5.91
C PHE A 73 -10.05 11.14 5.05
N LEU A 74 -10.69 9.97 5.03
CA LEU A 74 -11.93 9.74 4.27
C LEU A 74 -13.08 10.62 4.78
N VAL A 75 -13.18 10.88 6.08
CA VAL A 75 -14.19 11.79 6.64
C VAL A 75 -14.09 13.18 6.01
N ILE A 76 -12.88 13.72 5.87
CA ILE A 76 -12.66 15.02 5.25
C ILE A 76 -13.11 15.03 3.78
N GLY A 77 -12.74 13.99 3.02
CA GLY A 77 -13.14 13.84 1.62
C GLY A 77 -14.65 13.69 1.44
N VAL A 78 -15.28 12.87 2.29
CA VAL A 78 -16.72 12.61 2.23
C VAL A 78 -17.53 13.80 2.74
N ALA A 79 -17.02 14.56 3.72
CA ALA A 79 -17.64 15.82 4.16
C ALA A 79 -17.77 16.82 3.00
N SER A 80 -16.78 16.87 2.12
CA SER A 80 -16.84 17.72 0.92
C SER A 80 -17.99 17.32 -0.03
N ILE A 81 -18.32 16.04 -0.11
CA ILE A 81 -19.43 15.51 -0.93
C ILE A 81 -20.80 15.74 -0.25
N ALA A 82 -20.82 15.65 1.09
CA ALA A 82 -22.03 15.91 1.87
C ALA A 82 -22.48 17.38 1.75
N ILE A 83 -21.53 18.29 1.54
CA ILE A 83 -21.77 19.71 1.34
C ILE A 83 -22.03 19.96 -0.14
N SER A 84 -23.30 20.14 -0.52
CA SER A 84 -23.69 20.47 -1.89
C SER A 84 -23.74 21.99 -2.07
N ILE A 85 -23.04 22.49 -3.08
CA ILE A 85 -23.13 23.89 -3.51
C ILE A 85 -24.17 23.98 -4.60
N SER A 86 -25.28 24.64 -4.34
CA SER A 86 -26.41 24.82 -5.28
C SER A 86 -26.65 26.32 -5.53
N THR A 87 -27.13 26.64 -6.72
CA THR A 87 -27.60 27.98 -7.08
C THR A 87 -29.07 28.22 -6.70
N THR A 88 -29.76 27.17 -6.25
CA THR A 88 -31.16 27.24 -5.84
C THR A 88 -31.31 27.01 -4.34
N SER A 89 -32.15 27.80 -3.66
CA SER A 89 -32.45 27.64 -2.24
C SER A 89 -33.24 26.35 -1.97
N THR A 90 -32.67 25.44 -1.19
CA THR A 90 -33.34 24.26 -0.65
C THR A 90 -33.54 24.41 0.87
N LEU A 91 -34.55 23.72 1.43
CA LEU A 91 -34.82 23.73 2.88
C LEU A 91 -33.56 23.27 3.65
N GLY A 92 -32.99 24.17 4.46
CA GLY A 92 -31.76 23.90 5.24
C GLY A 92 -30.48 24.48 4.65
N SER A 93 -30.55 25.38 3.66
CA SER A 93 -29.38 26.03 3.03
C SER A 93 -28.93 27.29 3.80
N ALA A 94 -27.61 27.44 3.96
CA ALA A 94 -26.98 28.68 4.41
C ALA A 94 -26.40 29.46 3.22
N ALA A 95 -26.71 30.75 3.14
CA ALA A 95 -26.22 31.60 2.07
C ALA A 95 -24.79 32.08 2.36
N ILE A 96 -23.83 31.75 1.48
CA ILE A 96 -22.46 32.27 1.49
C ILE A 96 -22.24 33.02 0.18
N GLY A 97 -22.64 34.31 0.12
CA GLY A 97 -22.58 35.12 -1.09
C GLY A 97 -23.58 34.66 -2.17
N PRO A 98 -23.14 34.50 -3.44
CA PRO A 98 -23.99 34.04 -4.53
C PRO A 98 -24.29 32.53 -4.53
N PHE A 99 -23.70 31.77 -3.59
CA PHE A 99 -23.83 30.31 -3.52
C PHE A 99 -24.58 29.89 -2.27
N TRP A 100 -25.43 28.87 -2.41
CA TRP A 100 -26.15 28.25 -1.31
C TRP A 100 -25.47 26.94 -0.94
N VAL A 101 -25.02 26.81 0.28
CA VAL A 101 -24.48 25.56 0.84
C VAL A 101 -25.65 24.83 1.51
N SER A 102 -25.98 23.67 0.97
CA SER A 102 -27.06 22.84 1.48
C SER A 102 -26.61 21.42 1.75
N VAL A 103 -27.09 20.87 2.88
CA VAL A 103 -26.95 19.44 3.19
C VAL A 103 -28.32 18.80 2.96
N THR A 104 -28.41 17.95 1.95
CA THR A 104 -29.64 17.25 1.60
C THR A 104 -29.57 15.80 2.12
N PRO A 105 -30.68 15.19 2.57
CA PRO A 105 -30.68 13.79 3.01
C PRO A 105 -30.12 12.82 1.97
N SER A 106 -30.33 13.10 0.68
CA SER A 106 -29.77 12.30 -0.42
C SER A 106 -28.25 12.41 -0.52
N THR A 107 -27.67 13.62 -0.33
CA THR A 107 -26.22 13.82 -0.35
C THR A 107 -25.56 13.21 0.89
N LEU A 108 -26.24 13.28 2.05
CA LEU A 108 -25.76 12.64 3.27
C LEU A 108 -25.76 11.11 3.15
N TYR A 109 -26.81 10.52 2.57
CA TYR A 109 -26.86 9.09 2.31
C TYR A 109 -25.76 8.65 1.31
N LEU A 110 -25.55 9.43 0.24
CA LEU A 110 -24.48 9.17 -0.73
C LEU A 110 -23.10 9.26 -0.06
N ALA A 111 -22.87 10.26 0.76
CA ALA A 111 -21.65 10.46 1.52
C ALA A 111 -21.36 9.26 2.46
N PHE A 112 -22.36 8.83 3.22
CA PHE A 112 -22.27 7.66 4.09
C PHE A 112 -21.98 6.36 3.30
N LYS A 113 -22.67 6.16 2.18
CA LYS A 113 -22.46 5.02 1.29
C LYS A 113 -21.04 4.98 0.74
N LEU A 114 -20.53 6.11 0.24
CA LEU A 114 -19.16 6.20 -0.27
C LEU A 114 -18.13 5.99 0.84
N PHE A 115 -18.36 6.49 2.04
CA PHE A 115 -17.49 6.28 3.18
C PHE A 115 -17.35 4.80 3.53
N MET A 116 -18.47 4.08 3.66
CA MET A 116 -18.46 2.65 3.98
C MET A 116 -17.80 1.82 2.87
N ARG A 117 -18.06 2.17 1.61
CA ARG A 117 -17.46 1.52 0.45
C ARG A 117 -15.95 1.73 0.40
N SER A 118 -15.49 2.95 0.61
CA SER A 118 -14.07 3.28 0.64
C SER A 118 -13.33 2.53 1.75
N LEU A 119 -13.90 2.48 2.96
CA LEU A 119 -13.33 1.70 4.07
C LEU A 119 -13.24 0.20 3.75
N GLY A 120 -14.25 -0.37 3.10
CA GLY A 120 -14.22 -1.76 2.65
C GLY A 120 -13.10 -2.03 1.65
N CYS A 121 -12.95 -1.18 0.63
CA CYS A 121 -11.88 -1.28 -0.35
C CYS A 121 -10.50 -1.13 0.29
N THR A 122 -10.34 -0.15 1.17
CA THR A 122 -9.07 0.12 1.85
C THR A 122 -8.68 -1.02 2.79
N SER A 123 -9.65 -1.66 3.46
CA SER A 123 -9.37 -2.83 4.30
C SER A 123 -8.83 -4.02 3.50
N ALA A 124 -9.33 -4.24 2.27
CA ALA A 124 -8.82 -5.27 1.37
C ALA A 124 -7.38 -4.99 0.90
N MET A 125 -7.07 -3.72 0.59
CA MET A 125 -5.72 -3.29 0.22
C MET A 125 -4.75 -3.41 1.40
N ASN A 126 -5.17 -3.03 2.60
CA ASN A 126 -4.38 -3.19 3.82
C ASN A 126 -4.09 -4.66 4.14
N PHE A 127 -5.08 -5.53 3.95
CA PHE A 127 -4.87 -6.97 4.08
C PHE A 127 -3.77 -7.45 3.13
N LEU A 128 -3.83 -7.07 1.85
CA LEU A 128 -2.82 -7.42 0.86
C LEU A 128 -1.42 -6.89 1.26
N ALA A 129 -1.33 -5.61 1.61
CA ALA A 129 -0.07 -4.95 1.94
C ALA A 129 0.60 -5.54 3.20
N LEU A 130 -0.19 -5.99 4.18
CA LEU A 130 0.31 -6.55 5.44
C LEU A 130 0.57 -8.07 5.37
N THR A 131 0.01 -8.76 4.38
CA THR A 131 0.16 -10.22 4.25
C THR A 131 1.11 -10.65 3.15
N THR A 132 1.40 -9.77 2.19
CA THR A 132 2.19 -10.12 1.00
C THR A 132 3.41 -9.21 0.89
N PRO A 133 4.64 -9.70 1.13
CA PRO A 133 5.86 -8.94 0.91
C PRO A 133 6.00 -8.52 -0.55
N MET A 134 6.66 -7.39 -0.81
CA MET A 134 6.86 -6.89 -2.16
C MET A 134 7.64 -7.88 -3.05
N VAL A 135 8.56 -8.65 -2.46
CA VAL A 135 9.32 -9.69 -3.19
C VAL A 135 8.39 -10.75 -3.78
N ASP A 136 7.36 -11.17 -3.03
CA ASP A 136 6.37 -12.15 -3.48
C ASP A 136 5.51 -11.59 -4.63
N LEU A 137 5.21 -10.28 -4.60
CA LEU A 137 4.49 -9.61 -5.70
C LEU A 137 5.35 -9.52 -6.97
N ILE A 138 6.67 -9.32 -6.84
CA ILE A 138 7.60 -9.32 -7.97
C ILE A 138 7.67 -10.73 -8.60
N GLU A 139 7.73 -11.77 -7.77
CA GLU A 139 7.72 -13.17 -8.24
C GLU A 139 6.39 -13.52 -8.93
N LEU A 140 5.28 -13.01 -8.40
CA LEU A 140 3.98 -13.13 -9.06
C LEU A 140 3.98 -12.46 -10.44
N GLY A 141 4.61 -11.28 -10.56
CA GLY A 141 4.78 -10.58 -11.84
C GLY A 141 5.54 -11.45 -12.87
N ARG A 142 6.55 -12.20 -12.43
CA ARG A 142 7.28 -13.15 -13.28
C ARG A 142 6.37 -14.28 -13.78
N ARG A 143 5.50 -14.81 -12.93
CA ARG A 143 4.51 -15.84 -13.32
C ARG A 143 3.47 -15.33 -14.32
N PHE A 144 3.15 -14.03 -14.31
CA PHE A 144 2.29 -13.37 -15.30
C PHE A 144 3.00 -13.01 -16.61
N HIS A 145 4.21 -13.53 -16.84
CA HIS A 145 5.01 -13.29 -18.06
C HIS A 145 5.31 -11.80 -18.28
N ILE A 146 5.46 -11.01 -17.22
CA ILE A 146 5.99 -9.65 -17.34
C ILE A 146 7.43 -9.73 -17.83
N PRO A 147 7.89 -8.86 -18.76
CA PRO A 147 9.25 -8.87 -19.27
C PRO A 147 10.31 -8.88 -18.16
N ASP A 148 11.32 -9.73 -18.26
CA ASP A 148 12.36 -9.92 -17.24
C ASP A 148 13.04 -8.61 -16.85
N LEU A 149 13.25 -7.71 -17.82
CA LEU A 149 13.80 -6.38 -17.57
C LEU A 149 13.00 -5.58 -16.53
N LEU A 150 11.66 -5.64 -16.58
CA LEU A 150 10.80 -4.94 -15.61
C LEU A 150 10.87 -5.59 -14.24
N ILE A 151 10.93 -6.92 -14.19
CA ILE A 151 11.06 -7.69 -12.94
C ILE A 151 12.39 -7.37 -12.26
N ASP A 152 13.48 -7.35 -13.01
CA ASP A 152 14.80 -7.01 -12.50
C ASP A 152 14.83 -5.56 -12.00
N LEU A 153 14.24 -4.62 -12.77
CA LEU A 153 14.15 -3.24 -12.37
C LEU A 153 13.34 -3.06 -11.07
N MET A 154 12.18 -3.74 -10.93
CA MET A 154 11.37 -3.71 -9.71
C MET A 154 12.14 -4.26 -8.50
N SER A 155 12.88 -5.35 -8.68
CA SER A 155 13.72 -5.95 -7.63
C SER A 155 14.84 -5.01 -7.19
N LEU A 156 15.50 -4.36 -8.15
CA LEU A 156 16.55 -3.37 -7.89
C LEU A 156 15.98 -2.13 -7.18
N ILE A 157 14.86 -1.58 -7.65
CA ILE A 157 14.20 -0.41 -7.03
C ILE A 157 13.84 -0.74 -5.58
N TYR A 158 13.24 -1.90 -5.32
CA TYR A 158 12.88 -2.32 -3.97
C TYR A 158 14.11 -2.38 -3.05
N ARG A 159 15.17 -3.03 -3.48
CA ARG A 159 16.43 -3.14 -2.72
C ARG A 159 17.09 -1.78 -2.48
N PHE A 160 17.17 -0.94 -3.52
CA PHE A 160 17.78 0.39 -3.42
C PHE A 160 16.97 1.34 -2.55
N THR A 161 15.64 1.20 -2.50
CA THR A 161 14.78 2.02 -1.64
C THR A 161 15.23 1.93 -0.18
N PHE A 162 15.46 0.74 0.36
CA PHE A 162 15.94 0.60 1.74
C PHE A 162 17.34 1.16 1.94
N THR A 163 18.23 0.93 0.98
CA THR A 163 19.60 1.47 1.05
C THR A 163 19.62 3.00 1.01
N LEU A 164 18.75 3.61 0.21
CA LEU A 164 18.62 5.07 0.14
C LEU A 164 17.92 5.64 1.38
N LEU A 165 16.97 4.93 1.98
CA LEU A 165 16.35 5.32 3.25
C LEU A 165 17.38 5.36 4.39
N ASP A 166 18.29 4.38 4.46
CA ASP A 166 19.38 4.41 5.45
C ASP A 166 20.32 5.60 5.23
N CYS A 167 20.62 5.95 3.98
CA CYS A 167 21.39 7.16 3.66
C CYS A 167 20.64 8.44 4.02
N LEU A 168 19.32 8.48 3.74
CA LEU A 168 18.44 9.58 4.09
C LEU A 168 18.45 9.84 5.60
N ASP A 169 18.25 8.78 6.41
CA ASP A 169 18.25 8.88 7.87
C ASP A 169 19.56 9.46 8.39
N GLN A 170 20.70 9.05 7.83
CA GLN A 170 22.03 9.60 8.18
C GLN A 170 22.18 11.07 7.79
N MET A 171 21.66 11.46 6.58
CA MET A 171 21.71 12.85 6.11
C MET A 171 20.81 13.74 6.95
N VAL A 172 19.62 13.26 7.34
CA VAL A 172 18.69 13.99 8.24
C VAL A 172 19.35 14.21 9.58
N LEU A 173 19.91 13.17 10.21
CA LEU A 173 20.60 13.28 11.48
C LEU A 173 21.76 14.28 11.41
N ALA A 174 22.55 14.27 10.32
CA ALA A 174 23.62 15.21 10.13
C ALA A 174 23.15 16.67 10.04
N GLN A 175 21.98 16.91 9.44
CA GLN A 175 21.38 18.25 9.39
C GLN A 175 20.74 18.66 10.71
N GLU A 176 20.17 17.74 11.47
CA GLU A 176 19.65 17.99 12.83
C GLU A 176 20.76 18.48 13.77
N ILE A 177 21.92 17.82 13.77
CA ILE A 177 23.09 18.21 14.59
C ILE A 177 23.58 19.63 14.20
N ARG A 178 23.43 20.02 12.93
CA ARG A 178 23.79 21.35 12.43
C ARG A 178 22.69 22.40 12.62
N LEU A 179 21.63 22.07 13.35
CA LEU A 179 20.45 22.93 13.53
C LEU A 179 19.77 23.32 12.20
N GLY A 180 19.87 22.46 11.20
CA GLY A 180 19.34 22.67 9.85
C GLY A 180 17.81 22.73 9.77
N PHE A 181 17.10 22.31 10.82
CA PHE A 181 15.64 22.37 10.93
C PHE A 181 15.13 23.46 11.87
N ASN A 182 15.97 24.43 12.21
CA ASN A 182 15.58 25.55 13.07
C ASN A 182 14.99 26.70 12.25
N GLY A 183 13.68 26.62 11.97
CA GLY A 183 12.94 27.60 11.19
C GLY A 183 12.59 27.14 9.76
N PHE A 184 11.51 27.69 9.21
CA PHE A 184 10.95 27.26 7.92
C PHE A 184 11.92 27.36 6.73
N LYS A 185 12.62 28.49 6.58
CA LYS A 185 13.59 28.70 5.49
C LYS A 185 14.78 27.75 5.59
N THR A 186 15.31 27.54 6.80
CA THR A 186 16.43 26.66 7.08
C THR A 186 16.04 25.20 6.83
N SER A 187 14.85 24.79 7.27
CA SER A 187 14.32 23.45 7.02
C SER A 187 14.15 23.17 5.54
N LEU A 188 13.63 24.12 4.78
CA LEU A 188 13.47 23.97 3.32
C LEU A 188 14.84 23.86 2.62
N HIS A 189 15.82 24.67 3.03
CA HIS A 189 17.19 24.59 2.50
C HIS A 189 17.84 23.25 2.83
N SER A 190 17.73 22.77 4.07
CA SER A 190 18.25 21.46 4.48
C SER A 190 17.58 20.33 3.72
N ALA A 191 16.27 20.38 3.53
CA ALA A 191 15.54 19.39 2.74
C ALA A 191 16.01 19.37 1.27
N ALA A 192 16.22 20.54 0.65
CA ALA A 192 16.75 20.64 -0.70
C ALA A 192 18.17 20.06 -0.81
N GLN A 193 19.02 20.33 0.19
CA GLN A 193 20.39 19.82 0.26
C GLN A 193 20.41 18.29 0.43
N ILE A 194 19.55 17.75 1.29
CA ILE A 194 19.38 16.30 1.47
C ILE A 194 18.94 15.66 0.16
N GLY A 195 17.93 16.24 -0.52
CA GLY A 195 17.43 15.72 -1.80
C GLY A 195 18.52 15.67 -2.88
N ALA A 196 19.29 16.75 -3.03
CA ALA A 196 20.40 16.82 -3.99
C ALA A 196 21.50 15.78 -3.68
N ASN A 197 21.92 15.67 -2.42
CA ASN A 197 22.93 14.70 -2.01
C ASN A 197 22.45 13.26 -2.14
N LEU A 198 21.18 12.98 -1.81
CA LEU A 198 20.58 11.67 -1.98
C LEU A 198 20.54 11.24 -3.45
N PHE A 199 20.22 12.17 -4.36
CA PHE A 199 20.26 11.90 -5.80
C PHE A 199 21.68 11.57 -6.28
N ILE A 200 22.69 12.35 -5.85
CA ILE A 200 24.09 12.09 -6.18
C ILE A 200 24.53 10.72 -5.65
N GLU A 201 24.14 10.37 -4.43
CA GLU A 201 24.48 9.08 -3.84
C GLU A 201 23.77 7.92 -4.56
N ALA A 202 22.50 8.10 -4.95
CA ALA A 202 21.77 7.12 -5.76
C ALA A 202 22.47 6.87 -7.11
N TYR A 203 22.89 7.94 -7.78
CA TYR A 203 23.61 7.85 -9.04
C TYR A 203 24.96 7.13 -8.89
N ARG A 204 25.73 7.48 -7.86
CA ARG A 204 27.01 6.80 -7.56
C ARG A 204 26.83 5.31 -7.27
N LYS A 205 25.78 4.97 -6.53
CA LYS A 205 25.45 3.55 -6.25
C LYS A 205 25.04 2.78 -7.49
N SER A 206 24.29 3.41 -8.39
CA SER A 206 23.92 2.84 -9.69
C SER A 206 25.16 2.51 -10.52
N GLN A 207 26.12 3.45 -10.65
CA GLN A 207 27.39 3.21 -11.37
C GLN A 207 28.22 2.08 -10.74
N LYS A 208 28.31 2.06 -9.40
CA LYS A 208 29.02 0.98 -8.70
C LYS A 208 28.35 -0.39 -8.92
N LEU A 209 27.02 -0.43 -8.97
CA LEU A 209 26.30 -1.66 -9.27
C LEU A 209 26.57 -2.14 -10.68
N GLU A 210 26.53 -1.24 -11.68
CA GLU A 210 26.83 -1.55 -13.08
C GLU A 210 28.22 -2.18 -13.22
N ILE A 211 29.26 -1.54 -12.70
CA ILE A 211 30.63 -2.07 -12.71
C ILE A 211 30.72 -3.45 -12.01
N ALA A 212 30.00 -3.60 -10.88
CA ALA A 212 30.00 -4.87 -10.14
C ALA A 212 29.26 -5.99 -10.89
N LEU A 213 28.23 -5.68 -11.65
CA LEU A 213 27.50 -6.64 -12.49
C LEU A 213 28.34 -7.04 -13.71
N GLU A 214 28.97 -6.09 -14.38
CA GLU A 214 29.90 -6.36 -15.50
C GLU A 214 31.05 -7.27 -15.07
N GLY A 215 31.66 -6.98 -13.89
CA GLY A 215 32.71 -7.81 -13.32
C GLY A 215 32.28 -9.22 -12.92
N ARG A 216 30.97 -9.49 -12.83
CA ARG A 216 30.39 -10.81 -12.56
C ARG A 216 29.87 -11.52 -13.82
N GLY A 217 30.10 -10.95 -15.01
CA GLY A 217 29.63 -11.52 -16.27
C GLY A 217 28.12 -11.42 -16.48
N TRP A 218 27.52 -10.29 -16.07
CA TRP A 218 26.09 -10.07 -16.27
C TRP A 218 25.72 -10.03 -17.77
N GLU A 219 24.82 -10.92 -18.18
CA GLU A 219 24.37 -11.10 -19.56
C GLU A 219 22.94 -10.56 -19.81
N GLY A 220 22.53 -9.50 -19.11
CA GLY A 220 21.27 -8.80 -19.38
C GLY A 220 20.06 -9.26 -18.55
N SER A 221 20.17 -10.29 -17.71
CA SER A 221 19.13 -10.71 -16.76
C SER A 221 19.73 -11.12 -15.41
N LEU A 222 18.99 -10.81 -14.33
CA LEU A 222 19.36 -11.22 -12.98
C LEU A 222 18.71 -12.59 -12.68
N HIS A 223 19.53 -13.63 -12.60
CA HIS A 223 19.04 -14.94 -12.19
C HIS A 223 18.84 -14.97 -10.68
N VAL A 224 17.59 -14.99 -10.24
CA VAL A 224 17.21 -15.14 -8.84
C VAL A 224 16.70 -16.55 -8.61
N LEU A 225 17.13 -17.18 -7.51
CA LEU A 225 16.62 -18.49 -7.12
C LEU A 225 15.11 -18.41 -6.89
N PRO A 226 14.30 -19.28 -7.49
CA PRO A 226 12.87 -19.32 -7.27
C PRO A 226 12.59 -19.63 -5.80
N GLN A 227 11.63 -18.92 -5.22
CA GLN A 227 11.19 -19.16 -3.85
C GLN A 227 10.18 -20.32 -3.85
N GLU A 228 10.40 -21.33 -3.00
CA GLU A 228 9.46 -22.43 -2.85
C GLU A 228 8.31 -21.98 -1.93
N TYR A 229 7.09 -21.97 -2.47
CA TYR A 229 5.86 -21.70 -1.72
C TYR A 229 5.13 -23.00 -1.43
N GLN A 230 4.51 -23.10 -0.26
CA GLN A 230 3.61 -24.19 0.02
C GLN A 230 2.30 -23.97 -0.76
N HIS A 231 2.05 -24.81 -1.75
CA HIS A 231 0.75 -24.89 -2.39
C HIS A 231 -0.28 -25.38 -1.36
N LEU A 232 -1.49 -24.81 -1.41
CA LEU A 232 -2.60 -25.32 -0.61
C LEU A 232 -2.87 -26.77 -1.09
N GLN A 233 -2.39 -27.74 -0.35
CA GLN A 233 -2.72 -29.15 -0.63
C GLN A 233 -4.18 -29.35 -0.24
N TRP A 234 -5.05 -29.49 -1.23
CA TRP A 234 -6.43 -29.86 -1.00
C TRP A 234 -6.48 -31.34 -0.54
N PRO A 235 -7.36 -31.71 0.39
CA PRO A 235 -7.42 -33.07 0.96
C PRO A 235 -7.61 -34.21 -0.06
N TRP A 236 -7.99 -33.90 -1.31
CA TRP A 236 -8.22 -34.87 -2.39
C TRP A 236 -7.05 -35.04 -3.36
N GLU A 237 -5.94 -34.31 -3.22
CA GLU A 237 -4.80 -34.36 -4.14
C GLU A 237 -3.86 -35.55 -3.87
N HIS A 238 -4.11 -36.33 -2.80
CA HIS A 238 -3.34 -37.52 -2.46
C HIS A 238 -3.71 -38.79 -3.25
N SER A 239 -4.51 -38.70 -4.33
CA SER A 239 -4.97 -39.86 -5.07
C SER A 239 -4.36 -40.09 -6.44
N THR A 240 -3.33 -39.38 -6.82
CA THR A 240 -2.54 -39.73 -8.01
C THR A 240 -1.26 -40.47 -7.60
N PRO A 241 -1.17 -41.82 -7.86
CA PRO A 241 0.09 -42.52 -7.74
C PRO A 241 1.08 -41.93 -8.72
N GLN A 242 2.27 -41.62 -8.26
CA GLN A 242 3.40 -41.36 -9.12
C GLN A 242 3.84 -42.74 -9.70
N ASP A 243 3.48 -43.02 -10.95
CA ASP A 243 4.09 -44.03 -11.77
C ASP A 243 5.31 -43.46 -12.49
#